data_6803d6a07e0ab1738dc28967b6e0659f
#
_entry.id   6803d6a07e0ab1738dc28967b6e0659f
#
_cell.length_a   1.000
_cell.length_b   1.000
_cell.length_c   1.000
_cell.angle_alpha   90.00
_cell.angle_beta   90.00
_cell.angle_gamma   90.00
#
_symmetry.space_group_name_H-M   'P 1'
#
loop_
_entity.id
_entity.type
_entity.pdbx_description
1 polymer ?
#
loop_
_entity_poly.entity_id
_entity_poly.type
_entity_poly.pdbx_seq_one_letter_code
_entity_poly.pdbx_strand_id
1 'polypeptide(L)'
;MTNISFNKFYRQFNVLSLILIAVSLVFLIFKGLNYGVDFKGGTLIELRTTDKTNNISLIRDSFNQMNLGDVSVKKFGNETDFIVKFEKQNSNDPEFIKNIQNKLSSSIGDVDFRRVENVGPKVSSELLKSGIIAISLSLAAMLLYIWIRFEWQFSLGAILAIFHDVIITLGIFSIFSLEINLSIVAAV
;
A
#
# COMPACT_ATOMS: atom_id res chain seq x y z
N MET A 1 -38.56 -19.49 9.82
CA MET A 1 -37.55 -18.43 10.07
C MET A 1 -36.71 -18.85 11.26
N THR A 2 -35.43 -19.14 11.06
CA THR A 2 -34.51 -19.53 12.14
C THR A 2 -34.19 -18.29 12.97
N ASN A 3 -34.67 -18.26 14.22
CA ASN A 3 -34.30 -17.22 15.19
C ASN A 3 -32.84 -17.42 15.61
N ILE A 4 -31.95 -16.67 14.99
CA ILE A 4 -30.54 -16.63 15.37
C ILE A 4 -30.42 -15.66 16.55
N SER A 5 -30.14 -16.16 17.74
CA SER A 5 -29.91 -15.34 18.93
C SER A 5 -28.48 -14.77 18.89
N PHE A 6 -28.28 -13.62 18.26
CA PHE A 6 -26.98 -12.92 18.16
C PHE A 6 -26.35 -12.66 19.54
N ASN A 7 -27.16 -12.47 20.57
CA ASN A 7 -26.71 -12.18 21.95
C ASN A 7 -25.92 -13.33 22.61
N LYS A 8 -25.99 -14.56 22.04
CA LYS A 8 -25.33 -15.73 22.64
C LYS A 8 -23.82 -15.74 22.40
N PHE A 9 -23.37 -15.07 21.34
CA PHE A 9 -21.98 -15.12 20.87
C PHE A 9 -21.20 -13.83 21.11
N TYR A 10 -21.80 -12.76 21.69
CA TYR A 10 -21.14 -11.46 21.84
C TYR A 10 -19.79 -11.54 22.57
N ARG A 11 -19.70 -12.38 23.63
CA ARG A 11 -18.46 -12.55 24.40
C ARG A 11 -17.34 -13.19 23.56
N GLN A 12 -17.68 -14.14 22.72
CA GLN A 12 -16.71 -14.83 21.86
C GLN A 12 -16.18 -13.88 20.78
N PHE A 13 -17.07 -13.10 20.16
CA PHE A 13 -16.67 -12.11 19.16
C PHE A 13 -15.85 -10.96 19.75
N ASN A 14 -16.15 -10.50 20.95
CA ASN A 14 -15.35 -9.50 21.63
C ASN A 14 -13.95 -10.01 21.98
N VAL A 15 -13.80 -11.24 22.43
CA VAL A 15 -12.49 -11.85 22.68
C VAL A 15 -11.72 -12.02 21.37
N LEU A 16 -12.37 -12.50 20.31
CA LEU A 16 -11.75 -12.62 18.99
C LEU A 16 -11.26 -11.27 18.47
N SER A 17 -12.08 -10.23 18.58
CA SER A 17 -11.74 -8.87 18.19
C SER A 17 -10.52 -8.33 18.94
N LEU A 18 -10.47 -8.55 20.27
CA LEU A 18 -9.35 -8.13 21.10
C LEU A 18 -8.05 -8.87 20.74
N ILE A 19 -8.14 -10.17 20.42
CA ILE A 19 -7.00 -10.95 19.92
C ILE A 19 -6.53 -10.39 18.57
N LEU A 20 -7.44 -10.10 17.65
CA LEU A 20 -7.09 -9.53 16.35
C LEU A 20 -6.38 -8.19 16.48
N ILE A 21 -6.86 -7.29 17.36
CA ILE A 21 -6.17 -6.01 17.64
C ILE A 21 -4.77 -6.27 18.20
N ALA A 22 -4.64 -7.16 19.20
CA ALA A 22 -3.36 -7.45 19.81
C ALA A 22 -2.35 -7.99 18.79
N VAL A 23 -2.76 -8.95 17.96
CA VAL A 23 -1.93 -9.50 16.88
C VAL A 23 -1.55 -8.41 15.88
N SER A 24 -2.52 -7.57 15.45
CA SER A 24 -2.27 -6.47 14.53
C SER A 24 -1.24 -5.49 15.07
N LEU A 25 -1.35 -5.09 16.34
CA LEU A 25 -0.40 -4.19 16.98
C LEU A 25 1.00 -4.80 17.06
N VAL A 26 1.12 -6.08 17.40
CA VAL A 26 2.41 -6.78 17.42
C VAL A 26 3.07 -6.72 16.04
N PHE A 27 2.33 -7.06 14.97
CA PHE A 27 2.90 -7.02 13.62
C PHE A 27 3.23 -5.60 13.16
N LEU A 28 2.40 -4.61 13.49
CA LEU A 28 2.69 -3.20 13.17
C LEU A 28 3.96 -2.69 13.86
N ILE A 29 4.22 -3.11 15.11
CA ILE A 29 5.41 -2.69 15.87
C ILE A 29 6.67 -3.41 15.37
N PHE A 30 6.62 -4.73 15.16
CA PHE A 30 7.80 -5.52 14.84
C PHE A 30 8.13 -5.55 13.35
N LYS A 31 7.13 -5.61 12.48
CA LYS A 31 7.31 -5.71 11.04
C LYS A 31 7.13 -4.37 10.32
N GLY A 32 6.33 -3.47 10.88
CA GLY A 32 6.00 -2.17 10.29
C GLY A 32 5.08 -2.28 9.07
N LEU A 33 4.98 -1.19 8.33
CA LEU A 33 4.18 -1.06 7.11
C LEU A 33 5.07 -0.98 5.88
N ASN A 34 4.64 -1.61 4.79
CA ASN A 34 5.31 -1.50 3.50
C ASN A 34 4.75 -0.32 2.72
N TYR A 35 5.46 0.81 2.77
CA TYR A 35 5.05 2.04 2.08
C TYR A 35 5.37 1.97 0.59
N GLY A 36 4.41 2.39 -0.24
CA GLY A 36 4.57 2.52 -1.67
C GLY A 36 5.39 3.74 -2.09
N VAL A 37 5.63 3.86 -3.40
CA VAL A 37 6.38 5.00 -3.99
C VAL A 37 5.72 6.35 -3.74
N ASP A 38 4.39 6.38 -3.51
CA ASP A 38 3.67 7.61 -3.17
C ASP A 38 4.18 8.24 -1.86
N PHE A 39 4.68 7.42 -0.93
CA PHE A 39 5.14 7.84 0.39
C PHE A 39 6.66 7.84 0.56
N LYS A 40 7.36 6.90 -0.08
CA LYS A 40 8.84 6.82 -0.04
C LYS A 40 9.50 7.66 -1.14
N GLY A 41 8.78 7.91 -2.21
CA GLY A 41 9.34 8.37 -3.46
C GLY A 41 9.98 7.23 -4.25
N GLY A 42 10.33 7.48 -5.49
CA GLY A 42 10.94 6.49 -6.38
C GLY A 42 10.30 6.46 -7.75
N THR A 43 10.69 5.47 -8.53
CA THR A 43 10.17 5.24 -9.87
C THR A 43 9.39 3.94 -9.92
N LEU A 44 8.22 3.98 -10.57
CA LEU A 44 7.41 2.81 -10.89
C LEU A 44 7.40 2.65 -12.41
N ILE A 45 7.74 1.46 -12.88
CA ILE A 45 7.64 1.07 -14.29
C ILE A 45 6.69 -0.11 -14.41
N GLU A 46 5.65 0.06 -15.21
CA GLU A 46 4.79 -1.03 -15.66
C GLU A 46 5.31 -1.51 -16.99
N LEU A 47 5.77 -2.75 -17.03
CA LEU A 47 6.36 -3.35 -18.23
C LEU A 47 5.63 -4.63 -18.63
N ARG A 48 5.61 -4.87 -19.93
CA ARG A 48 5.15 -6.12 -20.53
C ARG A 48 6.31 -6.80 -21.25
N THR A 49 6.50 -8.09 -20.97
CA THR A 49 7.46 -8.93 -21.68
C THR A 49 6.76 -9.69 -22.81
N THR A 50 7.41 -9.85 -23.93
CA THR A 50 6.89 -10.65 -25.06
C THR A 50 7.02 -12.13 -24.77
N ASP A 51 8.04 -12.52 -24.00
CA ASP A 51 8.32 -13.91 -23.68
C ASP A 51 7.65 -14.33 -22.35
N LYS A 52 6.85 -15.40 -22.39
CA LYS A 52 6.17 -15.97 -21.23
C LYS A 52 7.11 -16.73 -20.28
N THR A 53 8.33 -17.02 -20.71
CA THR A 53 9.35 -17.70 -19.88
C THR A 53 9.97 -16.77 -18.85
N ASN A 54 9.81 -15.45 -19.02
CA ASN A 54 10.31 -14.45 -18.08
C ASN A 54 9.61 -14.55 -16.74
N ASN A 55 10.38 -14.72 -15.67
CA ASN A 55 9.88 -14.80 -14.31
C ASN A 55 10.34 -13.60 -13.46
N ILE A 56 9.73 -13.42 -12.29
CA ILE A 56 10.01 -12.31 -11.38
C ILE A 56 11.48 -12.24 -10.97
N SER A 57 12.15 -13.41 -10.79
CA SER A 57 13.55 -13.44 -10.36
C SER A 57 14.47 -12.88 -11.44
N LEU A 58 14.28 -13.26 -12.67
CA LEU A 58 15.09 -12.82 -13.80
C LEU A 58 14.96 -11.31 -14.05
N ILE A 59 13.75 -10.78 -13.97
CA ILE A 59 13.50 -9.33 -14.06
C ILE A 59 14.16 -8.60 -12.88
N ARG A 60 13.99 -9.09 -11.65
CA ARG A 60 14.59 -8.50 -10.45
C ARG A 60 16.12 -8.47 -10.54
N ASP A 61 16.74 -9.56 -10.97
CA ASP A 61 18.19 -9.66 -11.08
C ASP A 61 18.73 -8.68 -12.14
N SER A 62 18.02 -8.53 -13.27
CA SER A 62 18.36 -7.56 -14.30
C SER A 62 18.31 -6.12 -13.77
N PHE A 63 17.29 -5.76 -12.97
CA PHE A 63 17.19 -4.43 -12.36
C PHE A 63 18.23 -4.21 -11.24
N ASN A 64 18.53 -5.23 -10.43
CA ASN A 64 19.54 -5.15 -9.36
C ASN A 64 20.94 -4.87 -9.92
N GLN A 65 21.28 -5.41 -11.10
CA GLN A 65 22.56 -5.15 -11.77
C GLN A 65 22.71 -3.69 -12.24
N MET A 66 21.61 -2.92 -12.29
CA MET A 66 21.63 -1.52 -12.72
C MET A 66 21.90 -0.53 -11.58
N ASN A 67 22.07 -0.98 -10.32
CA ASN A 67 22.31 -0.13 -9.15
C ASN A 67 21.27 0.98 -8.97
N LEU A 68 19.98 0.62 -9.01
CA LEU A 68 18.85 1.54 -8.92
C LEU A 68 18.32 1.72 -7.49
N GLY A 69 18.99 1.17 -6.49
CA GLY A 69 18.54 1.09 -5.10
C GLY A 69 17.70 -0.16 -4.84
N ASP A 70 16.81 -0.09 -3.85
CA ASP A 70 15.92 -1.22 -3.53
C ASP A 70 14.92 -1.46 -4.69
N VAL A 71 14.87 -2.69 -5.18
CA VAL A 71 14.07 -3.08 -6.34
C VAL A 71 12.99 -4.06 -5.92
N SER A 72 11.75 -3.69 -6.13
CA SER A 72 10.58 -4.54 -5.93
C SER A 72 9.95 -4.90 -7.28
N VAL A 73 9.79 -6.19 -7.56
CA VAL A 73 9.15 -6.70 -8.78
C VAL A 73 7.93 -7.53 -8.39
N LYS A 74 6.79 -7.21 -8.98
CA LYS A 74 5.51 -7.93 -8.78
C LYS A 74 4.85 -8.22 -10.12
N LYS A 75 4.16 -9.37 -10.24
CA LYS A 75 3.26 -9.62 -11.37
C LYS A 75 1.99 -8.78 -11.22
N PHE A 76 1.47 -8.31 -12.33
CA PHE A 76 0.28 -7.49 -12.38
C PHE A 76 -0.63 -7.92 -13.55
N GLY A 77 -1.84 -8.33 -13.25
CA GLY A 77 -2.81 -8.74 -14.27
C GLY A 77 -2.44 -10.05 -14.98
N ASN A 78 -1.83 -9.94 -16.15
CA ASN A 78 -1.46 -11.11 -16.96
C ASN A 78 -0.10 -11.70 -16.55
N GLU A 79 0.22 -12.90 -17.09
CA GLU A 79 1.49 -13.57 -16.79
C GLU A 79 2.73 -12.82 -17.31
N THR A 80 2.54 -11.98 -18.32
CA THR A 80 3.58 -11.19 -18.98
C THR A 80 3.70 -9.76 -18.46
N ASP A 81 2.79 -9.31 -17.59
CA ASP A 81 2.77 -7.94 -17.09
C ASP A 81 3.43 -7.88 -15.70
N PHE A 82 4.35 -6.94 -15.54
CA PHE A 82 5.10 -6.74 -14.30
C PHE A 82 5.11 -5.27 -13.89
N ILE A 83 5.03 -5.04 -12.58
CA ILE A 83 5.28 -3.74 -11.97
C ILE A 83 6.64 -3.82 -11.29
N VAL A 84 7.53 -2.93 -11.68
CA VAL A 84 8.86 -2.75 -11.08
C VAL A 84 8.92 -1.40 -10.41
N LYS A 85 9.38 -1.38 -9.16
CA LYS A 85 9.60 -0.17 -8.38
C LYS A 85 11.04 -0.12 -7.91
N PHE A 86 11.64 1.07 -7.94
CA PHE A 86 13.00 1.29 -7.47
C PHE A 86 13.19 2.73 -6.96
N GLU A 87 14.19 2.94 -6.08
CA GLU A 87 14.37 4.19 -5.37
C GLU A 87 14.93 5.33 -6.22
N LYS A 88 15.68 5.03 -7.30
CA LYS A 88 16.35 6.05 -8.10
C LYS A 88 15.35 6.90 -8.87
N GLN A 89 15.52 8.24 -8.78
CA GLN A 89 14.53 9.22 -9.22
C GLN A 89 14.86 9.95 -10.55
N ASN A 90 15.78 9.46 -11.35
CA ASN A 90 16.17 10.11 -12.62
C ASN A 90 15.21 9.82 -13.79
N SER A 91 14.00 9.36 -13.51
CA SER A 91 13.05 8.94 -14.55
C SER A 91 12.36 10.09 -15.31
N ASN A 92 12.63 11.36 -14.94
CA ASN A 92 12.25 12.50 -15.77
C ASN A 92 13.19 12.69 -16.97
N ASP A 93 14.30 11.94 -17.01
CA ASP A 93 15.22 11.93 -18.15
C ASP A 93 14.81 10.80 -19.12
N PRO A 94 14.31 11.14 -20.32
CA PRO A 94 13.92 10.13 -21.32
C PRO A 94 15.08 9.22 -21.70
N GLU A 95 16.31 9.72 -21.65
CA GLU A 95 17.52 8.97 -21.95
C GLU A 95 17.79 7.91 -20.88
N PHE A 96 17.55 8.22 -19.60
CA PHE A 96 17.65 7.27 -18.51
C PHE A 96 16.67 6.09 -18.66
N ILE A 97 15.41 6.39 -19.00
CA ILE A 97 14.39 5.34 -19.22
C ILE A 97 14.74 4.47 -20.43
N LYS A 98 15.19 5.10 -21.52
CA LYS A 98 15.63 4.40 -22.73
C LYS A 98 16.83 3.48 -22.46
N ASN A 99 17.77 3.93 -21.63
CA ASN A 99 18.92 3.11 -21.21
C ASN A 99 18.50 1.89 -20.38
N ILE A 100 17.52 2.05 -19.46
CA ILE A 100 16.95 0.92 -18.71
C ILE A 100 16.28 -0.06 -19.69
N GLN A 101 15.46 0.44 -20.61
CA GLN A 101 14.77 -0.39 -21.60
C GLN A 101 15.75 -1.18 -22.46
N ASN A 102 16.80 -0.54 -23.00
CA ASN A 102 17.82 -1.18 -23.81
C ASN A 102 18.57 -2.28 -23.04
N LYS A 103 18.96 -2.01 -21.78
CA LYS A 103 19.62 -2.99 -20.91
C LYS A 103 18.71 -4.18 -20.59
N LEU A 104 17.42 -3.92 -20.33
CA LEU A 104 16.46 -4.99 -20.12
C LEU A 104 16.27 -5.82 -21.37
N SER A 105 16.05 -5.18 -22.52
CA SER A 105 15.86 -5.89 -23.80
C SER A 105 17.05 -6.76 -24.17
N SER A 106 18.27 -6.38 -23.80
CA SER A 106 19.46 -7.21 -23.98
C SER A 106 19.52 -8.42 -23.05
N SER A 107 18.87 -8.37 -21.90
CA SER A 107 18.93 -9.44 -20.88
C SER A 107 17.75 -10.40 -20.92
N ILE A 108 16.54 -9.89 -21.20
CA ILE A 108 15.28 -10.66 -21.08
C ILE A 108 14.43 -10.65 -22.36
N GLY A 109 14.96 -10.09 -23.47
CA GLY A 109 14.23 -9.98 -24.74
C GLY A 109 13.42 -8.70 -24.84
N ASP A 110 12.51 -8.64 -25.80
CA ASP A 110 11.73 -7.44 -26.09
C ASP A 110 10.77 -7.08 -24.93
N VAL A 111 10.87 -5.82 -24.48
CA VAL A 111 10.12 -5.28 -23.33
C VAL A 111 9.44 -3.99 -23.72
N ASP A 112 8.13 -3.94 -23.51
CA ASP A 112 7.31 -2.75 -23.71
C ASP A 112 7.03 -2.06 -22.37
N PHE A 113 7.44 -0.78 -22.24
CA PHE A 113 7.15 0.06 -21.07
C PHE A 113 5.82 0.76 -21.27
N ARG A 114 4.79 0.31 -20.56
CA ARG A 114 3.43 0.84 -20.67
C ARG A 114 3.20 2.10 -19.88
N ARG A 115 3.83 2.19 -18.70
CA ARG A 115 3.66 3.29 -17.78
C ARG A 115 4.95 3.51 -17.01
N VAL A 116 5.37 4.76 -16.93
CA VAL A 116 6.50 5.18 -16.09
C VAL A 116 6.01 6.31 -15.21
N GLU A 117 6.06 6.11 -13.92
CA GLU A 117 5.71 7.11 -12.90
C GLU A 117 6.92 7.41 -12.04
N ASN A 118 7.12 8.68 -11.77
CA ASN A 118 8.18 9.14 -10.87
C ASN A 118 7.59 10.05 -9.80
N VAL A 119 7.84 9.71 -8.55
CA VAL A 119 7.42 10.52 -7.41
C VAL A 119 8.66 10.96 -6.64
N GLY A 120 8.94 12.26 -6.67
CA GLY A 120 10.06 12.82 -5.90
C GLY A 120 9.78 12.80 -4.40
N PRO A 121 10.83 12.70 -3.53
CA PRO A 121 10.66 12.59 -2.06
C PRO A 121 9.93 13.79 -1.47
N LYS A 122 10.12 14.96 -2.03
CA LYS A 122 9.42 16.17 -1.58
C LYS A 122 7.92 16.06 -1.82
N VAL A 123 7.52 15.60 -3.00
CA VAL A 123 6.10 15.37 -3.34
C VAL A 123 5.50 14.30 -2.46
N SER A 124 6.21 13.18 -2.26
CA SER A 124 5.78 12.11 -1.37
C SER A 124 5.56 12.58 0.06
N SER A 125 6.48 13.38 0.61
CA SER A 125 6.35 13.92 1.97
C SER A 125 5.18 14.91 2.10
N GLU A 126 4.93 15.73 1.07
CA GLU A 126 3.79 16.65 1.02
C GLU A 126 2.47 15.89 0.91
N LEU A 127 2.41 14.84 0.09
CA LEU A 127 1.24 13.96 -0.02
C LEU A 127 0.91 13.29 1.32
N LEU A 128 1.91 12.71 2.00
CA LEU A 128 1.74 12.09 3.31
C LEU A 128 1.21 13.09 4.33
N LYS A 129 1.84 14.27 4.42
CA LYS A 129 1.41 15.33 5.35
C LYS A 129 -0.01 15.80 5.07
N SER A 130 -0.34 16.06 3.82
CA SER A 130 -1.66 16.50 3.39
C SER A 130 -2.72 15.43 3.65
N GLY A 131 -2.38 14.15 3.40
CA GLY A 131 -3.24 13.00 3.69
C GLY A 131 -3.56 12.88 5.19
N ILE A 132 -2.55 12.97 6.06
CA ILE A 132 -2.74 12.92 7.51
C ILE A 132 -3.63 14.08 7.99
N ILE A 133 -3.39 15.29 7.50
CA ILE A 133 -4.19 16.47 7.85
C ILE A 133 -5.64 16.29 7.39
N ALA A 134 -5.86 15.84 6.16
CA ALA A 134 -7.19 15.64 5.60
C ALA A 134 -7.99 14.59 6.38
N ILE A 135 -7.37 13.45 6.70
CA ILE A 135 -7.99 12.39 7.51
C ILE A 135 -8.32 12.92 8.91
N SER A 136 -7.38 13.60 9.56
CA SER A 136 -7.59 14.14 10.91
C SER A 136 -8.73 15.16 10.94
N LEU A 137 -8.81 16.06 9.97
CA LEU A 137 -9.89 17.04 9.85
C LEU A 137 -11.23 16.35 9.56
N SER A 138 -11.26 15.35 8.71
CA SER A 138 -12.46 14.58 8.38
C SER A 138 -13.00 13.85 9.62
N LEU A 139 -12.13 13.17 10.35
CA LEU A 139 -12.49 12.51 11.61
C LEU A 139 -12.99 13.51 12.66
N ALA A 140 -12.31 14.64 12.84
CA ALA A 140 -12.73 15.68 13.77
C ALA A 140 -14.10 16.26 13.40
N ALA A 141 -14.36 16.52 12.13
CA ALA A 141 -15.66 17.02 11.66
C ALA A 141 -16.77 15.98 11.88
N MET A 142 -16.50 14.69 11.58
CA MET A 142 -17.44 13.60 11.82
C MET A 142 -17.79 13.46 13.32
N LEU A 143 -16.78 13.51 14.17
CA LEU A 143 -16.96 13.42 15.61
C LEU A 143 -17.76 14.58 16.18
N LEU A 144 -17.45 15.79 15.73
CA LEU A 144 -18.18 17.01 16.11
C LEU A 144 -19.65 16.93 15.68
N TYR A 145 -19.90 16.44 14.45
CA TYR A 145 -21.27 16.22 13.96
C TYR A 145 -22.02 15.20 14.82
N ILE A 146 -21.42 14.04 15.14
CA ILE A 146 -22.05 13.01 15.97
C ILE A 146 -22.32 13.56 17.38
N TRP A 147 -21.37 14.32 17.94
CA TRP A 147 -21.53 14.91 19.27
C TRP A 147 -22.68 15.92 19.34
N ILE A 148 -22.81 16.80 18.35
CA ILE A 148 -23.90 17.79 18.29
C ILE A 148 -25.26 17.12 18.02
N ARG A 149 -25.26 16.09 17.16
CA ARG A 149 -26.51 15.45 16.71
C ARG A 149 -27.02 14.38 17.64
N PHE A 150 -26.13 13.72 18.38
CA PHE A 150 -26.39 12.63 19.30
C PHE A 150 -25.75 12.93 20.67
N GLU A 151 -25.84 11.97 21.59
CA GLU A 151 -25.17 12.07 22.89
C GLU A 151 -23.65 11.79 22.72
N TRP A 152 -22.82 12.42 23.57
CA TRP A 152 -21.35 12.31 23.52
C TRP A 152 -20.81 10.88 23.60
N GLN A 153 -21.54 9.98 24.24
CA GLN A 153 -21.20 8.56 24.37
C GLN A 153 -21.15 7.85 23.01
N PHE A 154 -22.03 8.22 22.07
CA PHE A 154 -22.03 7.68 20.71
C PHE A 154 -20.81 8.16 19.92
N SER A 155 -20.35 9.38 20.17
CA SER A 155 -19.14 9.91 19.56
C SER A 155 -17.90 9.12 19.98
N LEU A 156 -17.77 8.81 21.28
CA LEU A 156 -16.69 7.95 21.78
C LEU A 156 -16.75 6.53 21.20
N GLY A 157 -17.94 5.95 21.12
CA GLY A 157 -18.14 4.63 20.49
C GLY A 157 -17.72 4.61 19.02
N ALA A 158 -18.05 5.65 18.26
CA ALA A 158 -17.67 5.79 16.87
C ALA A 158 -16.14 5.90 16.68
N ILE A 159 -15.45 6.70 17.53
CA ILE A 159 -13.98 6.79 17.51
C ILE A 159 -13.36 5.41 17.73
N LEU A 160 -13.78 4.72 18.80
CA LEU A 160 -13.22 3.41 19.14
C LEU A 160 -13.45 2.39 18.03
N ALA A 161 -14.60 2.41 17.36
CA ALA A 161 -14.89 1.54 16.23
C ALA A 161 -13.96 1.83 15.04
N ILE A 162 -13.77 3.11 14.66
CA ILE A 162 -12.88 3.49 13.57
C ILE A 162 -11.43 3.06 13.88
N PHE A 163 -10.93 3.34 15.08
CA PHE A 163 -9.58 2.91 15.48
C PHE A 163 -9.42 1.39 15.44
N HIS A 164 -10.43 0.66 15.90
CA HIS A 164 -10.46 -0.79 15.84
C HIS A 164 -10.30 -1.29 14.40
N ASP A 165 -11.11 -0.78 13.48
CA ASP A 165 -11.13 -1.22 12.09
C ASP A 165 -9.84 -0.86 11.35
N VAL A 166 -9.34 0.36 11.55
CA VAL A 166 -8.07 0.82 10.97
C VAL A 166 -6.89 -0.01 11.48
N ILE A 167 -6.80 -0.30 12.79
CA ILE A 167 -5.71 -1.09 13.36
C ILE A 167 -5.71 -2.52 12.78
N ILE A 168 -6.87 -3.15 12.68
CA ILE A 168 -6.98 -4.50 12.12
C ILE A 168 -6.61 -4.49 10.63
N THR A 169 -7.12 -3.52 9.87
CA THR A 169 -6.81 -3.40 8.44
C THR A 169 -5.31 -3.20 8.21
N LEU A 170 -4.68 -2.25 8.91
CA LEU A 170 -3.24 -2.03 8.82
C LEU A 170 -2.43 -3.23 9.31
N GLY A 171 -2.93 -3.94 10.33
CA GLY A 171 -2.34 -5.20 10.79
C GLY A 171 -2.30 -6.27 9.71
N ILE A 172 -3.39 -6.44 8.98
CA ILE A 172 -3.46 -7.36 7.83
C ILE A 172 -2.45 -6.96 6.76
N PHE A 173 -2.35 -5.66 6.43
CA PHE A 173 -1.35 -5.14 5.49
C PHE A 173 0.09 -5.44 5.96
N SER A 174 0.36 -5.29 7.25
CA SER A 174 1.66 -5.63 7.84
C SER A 174 1.97 -7.13 7.75
N ILE A 175 1.03 -8.00 8.14
CA ILE A 175 1.20 -9.47 8.12
C ILE A 175 1.57 -9.96 6.72
N PHE A 176 0.81 -9.55 5.71
CA PHE A 176 1.00 -9.97 4.32
C PHE A 176 2.02 -9.12 3.55
N SER A 177 2.65 -8.13 4.19
CA SER A 177 3.57 -7.17 3.54
C SER A 177 2.95 -6.50 2.31
N LEU A 178 1.64 -6.22 2.39
CA LEU A 178 0.93 -5.53 1.33
C LEU A 178 1.42 -4.08 1.28
N GLU A 179 1.55 -3.57 0.08
CA GLU A 179 2.01 -2.21 -0.14
C GLU A 179 0.88 -1.22 0.10
N ILE A 180 1.17 -0.16 0.87
CA ILE A 180 0.24 0.93 1.12
C ILE A 180 0.57 2.08 0.18
N ASN A 181 -0.38 2.43 -0.66
CA ASN A 181 -0.35 3.59 -1.56
C ASN A 181 -1.44 4.60 -1.18
N LEU A 182 -1.44 5.76 -1.84
CA LEU A 182 -2.40 6.83 -1.55
C LEU A 182 -3.86 6.39 -1.76
N SER A 183 -4.12 5.55 -2.75
CA SER A 183 -5.46 5.03 -3.03
C SER A 183 -5.98 4.12 -1.91
N ILE A 184 -5.10 3.32 -1.32
CA ILE A 184 -5.45 2.45 -0.18
C ILE A 184 -5.72 3.29 1.06
N VAL A 185 -4.88 4.31 1.33
CA VAL A 185 -5.10 5.23 2.46
C VAL A 185 -6.43 5.97 2.33
N ALA A 186 -6.85 6.31 1.12
CA ALA A 186 -8.15 6.94 0.89
C ALA A 186 -9.34 5.95 1.03
N ALA A 187 -9.10 4.64 0.96
CA ALA A 187 -10.13 3.60 1.05
C ALA A 187 -10.33 3.06 2.48
N VAL A 188 -9.35 3.20 3.36
CA VAL A 188 -9.37 2.76 4.76
C VAL A 188 -9.94 3.84 5.66
#